data_407ca1bbb422192d5720322d259c0c5d
#
_entry.id   407ca1bbb422192d5720322d259c0c5d
#
_cell.length_a   1.000
_cell.length_b   1.000
_cell.length_c   1.000
_cell.angle_alpha   90.00
_cell.angle_beta   90.00
_cell.angle_gamma   90.00
#
_symmetry.space_group_name_H-M   'P 1'
#
loop_
_entity.id
_entity.type
_entity.pdbx_description
1 polymer ?
#
loop_
_entity_poly.entity_id
_entity_poly.type
_entity_poly.pdbx_seq_one_letter_code
_entity_poly.pdbx_strand_id
1 'polypeptide(L)'
;GIVPVRDNICRPLLCITRQDIESWLVLRNQSFVTDVTNYDNDYTRNSIRNVLLPYMGEHINKNVVQNIAFMAQEVRAVENFVDKEADKLYKSCAIQDGAGIRLSVEQLGQADEVLGKRVIYKALVKLAGRAKDIYSVNVYDVYKLINLQTGRKVDSVYGIKAVREYEYIVLERKNRAENTFSDTASKGYRADTEPTAGAGL
;
A
#
# COMPACT_ATOMS: atom_id res chain seq x y z
N GLY A 1 -1.99 2.81 -11.02
CA GLY A 1 -1.72 3.65 -12.17
C GLY A 1 -2.01 5.13 -11.89
N ILE A 2 -1.66 6.01 -12.82
CA ILE A 2 -1.98 7.44 -12.72
C ILE A 2 -3.48 7.62 -12.97
N VAL A 3 -4.17 8.36 -12.07
CA VAL A 3 -5.60 8.66 -12.21
C VAL A 3 -5.80 10.04 -12.84
N PRO A 4 -6.90 10.25 -13.61
CA PRO A 4 -7.19 11.53 -14.26
C PRO A 4 -7.32 12.70 -13.29
N VAL A 5 -7.95 12.46 -12.15
CA VAL A 5 -8.13 13.45 -11.10
C VAL A 5 -7.65 12.85 -9.77
N ARG A 6 -6.82 13.61 -9.05
CA ARG A 6 -6.38 13.25 -7.71
C ARG A 6 -6.22 14.53 -6.89
N ASP A 7 -7.01 14.66 -5.82
CA ASP A 7 -7.07 15.87 -5.02
C ASP A 7 -7.34 17.11 -5.91
N ASN A 8 -6.45 18.09 -5.91
CA ASN A 8 -6.55 19.30 -6.72
C ASN A 8 -5.82 19.19 -8.07
N ILE A 9 -5.36 18.00 -8.45
CA ILE A 9 -4.60 17.78 -9.69
C ILE A 9 -5.49 17.11 -10.72
N CYS A 10 -5.73 17.79 -11.86
CA CYS A 10 -6.39 17.25 -13.03
C CYS A 10 -5.37 16.97 -14.14
N ARG A 11 -5.51 15.84 -14.84
CA ARG A 11 -4.64 15.38 -15.93
C ARG A 11 -5.46 15.12 -17.18
N PRO A 12 -5.84 16.15 -17.93
CA PRO A 12 -6.78 16.02 -19.04
C PRO A 12 -6.20 15.25 -20.24
N LEU A 13 -4.88 15.21 -20.40
CA LEU A 13 -4.22 14.54 -21.53
C LEU A 13 -4.00 13.03 -21.35
N LEU A 14 -4.50 12.41 -20.26
CA LEU A 14 -4.36 10.95 -20.09
C LEU A 14 -5.21 10.11 -21.05
N CYS A 15 -6.19 10.71 -21.71
CA CYS A 15 -7.09 10.03 -22.65
C CYS A 15 -6.58 10.01 -24.09
N ILE A 16 -5.46 10.69 -24.39
CA ILE A 16 -4.87 10.78 -25.74
C ILE A 16 -3.43 10.29 -25.72
N THR A 17 -2.96 9.80 -26.88
CA THR A 17 -1.58 9.34 -27.00
C THR A 17 -0.61 10.49 -27.22
N ARG A 18 0.66 10.28 -26.94
CA ARG A 18 1.71 11.25 -27.28
C ARG A 18 1.76 11.52 -28.78
N GLN A 19 1.60 10.49 -29.59
CA GLN A 19 1.60 10.60 -31.05
C GLN A 19 0.47 11.49 -31.56
N ASP A 20 -0.74 11.37 -30.99
CA ASP A 20 -1.87 12.24 -31.34
C ASP A 20 -1.56 13.69 -31.01
N ILE A 21 -0.95 13.95 -29.84
CA ILE A 21 -0.56 15.31 -29.42
C ILE A 21 0.49 15.88 -30.37
N GLU A 22 1.53 15.13 -30.69
CA GLU A 22 2.60 15.59 -31.59
C GLU A 22 2.06 15.84 -33.01
N SER A 23 1.22 14.96 -33.53
CA SER A 23 0.55 15.14 -34.82
C SER A 23 -0.32 16.40 -34.85
N TRP A 24 -1.07 16.66 -33.78
CA TRP A 24 -1.90 17.85 -33.64
C TRP A 24 -1.06 19.14 -33.59
N LEU A 25 0.07 19.13 -32.87
CA LEU A 25 0.99 20.27 -32.79
C LEU A 25 1.62 20.58 -34.17
N VAL A 26 2.02 19.53 -34.91
CA VAL A 26 2.53 19.69 -36.29
C VAL A 26 1.48 20.32 -37.18
N LEU A 27 0.21 19.86 -37.16
CA LEU A 27 -0.87 20.45 -37.92
C LEU A 27 -1.14 21.93 -37.62
N ARG A 28 -0.81 22.36 -36.38
CA ARG A 28 -0.94 23.75 -35.90
C ARG A 28 0.32 24.59 -36.13
N ASN A 29 1.36 24.05 -36.75
CA ASN A 29 2.69 24.66 -36.84
C ASN A 29 3.24 25.13 -35.49
N GLN A 30 2.89 24.40 -34.41
CA GLN A 30 3.32 24.70 -33.05
C GLN A 30 4.59 23.90 -32.74
N SER A 31 5.68 24.60 -32.42
CA SER A 31 6.91 23.96 -31.99
C SER A 31 6.75 23.34 -30.61
N PHE A 32 7.44 22.22 -30.37
CA PHE A 32 7.52 21.55 -29.06
C PHE A 32 8.92 21.01 -28.84
N VAL A 33 9.29 20.85 -27.58
CA VAL A 33 10.60 20.32 -27.17
C VAL A 33 10.44 18.87 -26.75
N THR A 34 11.34 18.03 -27.24
CA THR A 34 11.44 16.64 -26.79
C THR A 34 12.59 16.53 -25.80
N ASP A 35 12.29 16.11 -24.58
CA ASP A 35 13.29 15.84 -23.56
C ASP A 35 14.14 14.62 -23.96
N VAL A 36 15.44 14.82 -24.09
CA VAL A 36 16.41 13.77 -24.50
C VAL A 36 16.41 12.59 -23.56
N THR A 37 16.14 12.82 -22.27
CA THR A 37 16.07 11.74 -21.26
C THR A 37 14.96 10.72 -21.53
N ASN A 38 13.97 11.03 -22.37
CA ASN A 38 12.94 10.07 -22.76
C ASN A 38 13.48 8.89 -23.61
N TYR A 39 14.67 9.04 -24.20
CA TYR A 39 15.32 7.99 -24.98
C TYR A 39 16.33 7.16 -24.16
N ASP A 40 16.58 7.54 -22.92
CA ASP A 40 17.45 6.83 -22.02
C ASP A 40 16.75 5.57 -21.48
N ASN A 41 17.15 4.40 -21.97
CA ASN A 41 16.55 3.11 -21.63
C ASN A 41 17.10 2.50 -20.33
N ASP A 42 18.02 3.14 -19.64
CA ASP A 42 18.48 2.72 -18.30
C ASP A 42 17.34 2.87 -17.28
N TYR A 43 16.41 3.76 -17.54
CA TYR A 43 15.19 3.86 -16.75
C TYR A 43 14.17 2.78 -17.16
N THR A 44 13.77 1.92 -16.23
CA THR A 44 12.79 0.83 -16.45
C THR A 44 11.54 1.29 -17.21
N ARG A 45 11.02 2.49 -16.90
CA ARG A 45 9.85 3.05 -17.58
C ARG A 45 10.09 3.28 -19.07
N ASN A 46 11.26 3.82 -19.42
CA ASN A 46 11.63 4.07 -20.80
C ASN A 46 11.92 2.78 -21.54
N SER A 47 12.62 1.83 -20.91
CA SER A 47 12.87 0.49 -21.47
C SER A 47 11.55 -0.23 -21.81
N ILE A 48 10.56 -0.18 -20.92
CA ILE A 48 9.23 -0.75 -21.19
C ILE A 48 8.57 -0.04 -22.38
N ARG A 49 8.59 1.29 -22.43
CA ARG A 49 7.92 2.09 -23.48
C ARG A 49 8.61 1.97 -24.82
N ASN A 50 9.94 2.05 -24.85
CA ASN A 50 10.70 2.20 -26.08
C ASN A 50 11.14 0.85 -26.68
N VAL A 51 11.20 -0.21 -25.86
CA VAL A 51 11.69 -1.54 -26.27
C VAL A 51 10.59 -2.60 -26.11
N LEU A 52 10.11 -2.82 -24.90
CA LEU A 52 9.23 -3.96 -24.61
C LEU A 52 7.86 -3.85 -25.28
N LEU A 53 7.18 -2.73 -25.17
CA LEU A 53 5.83 -2.55 -25.77
C LEU A 53 5.87 -2.60 -27.31
N PRO A 54 6.82 -1.95 -28.02
CA PRO A 54 6.98 -2.13 -29.46
C PRO A 54 7.24 -3.58 -29.84
N TYR A 55 8.18 -4.25 -29.19
CA TYR A 55 8.49 -5.66 -29.43
C TYR A 55 7.24 -6.55 -29.29
N MET A 56 6.46 -6.38 -28.22
CA MET A 56 5.22 -7.12 -28.01
C MET A 56 4.20 -6.81 -29.10
N GLY A 57 4.11 -5.56 -29.52
CA GLY A 57 3.19 -5.12 -30.59
C GLY A 57 3.51 -5.75 -31.94
N GLU A 58 4.78 -5.87 -32.26
CA GLU A 58 5.26 -6.41 -33.52
C GLU A 58 5.25 -7.95 -33.57
N HIS A 59 5.69 -8.61 -32.49
CA HIS A 59 5.98 -10.05 -32.51
C HIS A 59 4.92 -10.90 -31.80
N ILE A 60 4.06 -10.32 -30.93
CA ILE A 60 3.10 -11.08 -30.11
C ILE A 60 1.68 -10.68 -30.46
N ASN A 61 1.32 -9.39 -30.25
CA ASN A 61 -0.04 -8.91 -30.50
C ASN A 61 -0.03 -7.42 -30.80
N LYS A 62 -0.42 -7.05 -32.01
CA LYS A 62 -0.49 -5.64 -32.45
C LYS A 62 -1.35 -4.74 -31.57
N ASN A 63 -2.32 -5.32 -30.86
CA ASN A 63 -3.24 -4.61 -29.97
C ASN A 63 -2.83 -4.67 -28.50
N VAL A 64 -1.58 -5.04 -28.18
CA VAL A 64 -1.13 -5.28 -26.78
C VAL A 64 -1.38 -4.07 -25.88
N VAL A 65 -1.10 -2.85 -26.36
CA VAL A 65 -1.26 -1.61 -25.57
C VAL A 65 -2.73 -1.37 -25.27
N GLN A 66 -3.61 -1.56 -26.27
CA GLN A 66 -5.06 -1.40 -26.12
C GLN A 66 -5.63 -2.44 -25.16
N ASN A 67 -5.17 -3.70 -25.27
CA ASN A 67 -5.62 -4.78 -24.39
C ASN A 67 -5.20 -4.53 -22.94
N ILE A 68 -3.97 -4.07 -22.71
CA ILE A 68 -3.50 -3.70 -21.35
C ILE A 68 -4.31 -2.52 -20.81
N ALA A 69 -4.56 -1.50 -21.63
CA ALA A 69 -5.35 -0.34 -21.24
C ALA A 69 -6.79 -0.72 -20.88
N PHE A 70 -7.43 -1.59 -21.71
CA PHE A 70 -8.76 -2.11 -21.44
C PHE A 70 -8.79 -2.91 -20.13
N MET A 71 -7.88 -3.87 -19.95
CA MET A 71 -7.79 -4.64 -18.69
C MET A 71 -7.62 -3.72 -17.49
N ALA A 72 -6.79 -2.68 -17.58
CA ALA A 72 -6.60 -1.72 -16.51
C ALA A 72 -7.89 -0.94 -16.17
N GLN A 73 -8.75 -0.67 -17.15
CA GLN A 73 -10.06 -0.04 -16.93
C GLN A 73 -11.03 -0.99 -16.23
N GLU A 74 -11.11 -2.26 -16.66
CA GLU A 74 -11.94 -3.28 -16.04
C GLU A 74 -11.55 -3.53 -14.58
N VAL A 75 -10.26 -3.71 -14.31
CA VAL A 75 -9.75 -3.88 -12.94
C VAL A 75 -10.11 -2.68 -12.07
N ARG A 76 -9.99 -1.47 -12.60
CA ARG A 76 -10.36 -0.24 -11.88
C ARG A 76 -11.87 -0.19 -11.57
N ALA A 77 -12.72 -0.63 -12.50
CA ALA A 77 -14.16 -0.70 -12.29
C ALA A 77 -14.49 -1.69 -11.15
N VAL A 78 -13.86 -2.86 -11.14
CA VAL A 78 -13.98 -3.87 -10.06
C VAL A 78 -13.47 -3.31 -8.72
N GLU A 79 -12.30 -2.67 -8.70
CA GLU A 79 -11.79 -2.02 -7.48
C GLU A 79 -12.75 -0.98 -6.91
N ASN A 80 -13.34 -0.14 -7.77
CA ASN A 80 -14.33 0.85 -7.35
C ASN A 80 -15.59 0.21 -6.77
N PHE A 81 -16.04 -0.92 -7.34
CA PHE A 81 -17.16 -1.68 -6.79
C PHE A 81 -16.83 -2.26 -5.42
N VAL A 82 -15.70 -2.94 -5.29
CA VAL A 82 -15.22 -3.49 -4.02
C VAL A 82 -15.08 -2.40 -2.96
N ASP A 83 -14.54 -1.22 -3.34
CA ASP A 83 -14.40 -0.09 -2.41
C ASP A 83 -15.74 0.42 -1.89
N LYS A 84 -16.75 0.53 -2.76
CA LYS A 84 -18.11 0.95 -2.37
C LYS A 84 -18.78 -0.05 -1.42
N GLU A 85 -18.67 -1.34 -1.71
CA GLU A 85 -19.24 -2.39 -0.86
C GLU A 85 -18.50 -2.47 0.48
N ALA A 86 -17.17 -2.36 0.47
CA ALA A 86 -16.37 -2.30 1.68
C ALA A 86 -16.69 -1.05 2.53
N ASP A 87 -17.03 0.09 1.92
CA ASP A 87 -17.48 1.28 2.67
C ASP A 87 -18.81 1.06 3.38
N LYS A 88 -19.74 0.32 2.78
CA LYS A 88 -21.01 -0.06 3.43
C LYS A 88 -20.73 -0.97 4.62
N LEU A 89 -19.94 -2.01 4.42
CA LEU A 89 -19.55 -2.94 5.48
C LEU A 89 -18.77 -2.22 6.60
N TYR A 90 -17.85 -1.32 6.27
CA TYR A 90 -17.09 -0.54 7.24
C TYR A 90 -18.00 0.30 8.13
N LYS A 91 -19.02 0.94 7.55
CA LYS A 91 -20.00 1.76 8.31
C LYS A 91 -20.82 0.94 9.30
N SER A 92 -21.10 -0.32 9.01
CA SER A 92 -21.85 -1.21 9.90
C SER A 92 -20.98 -1.89 10.95
N CYS A 93 -19.79 -2.37 10.57
CA CYS A 93 -18.94 -3.21 11.41
C CYS A 93 -17.86 -2.45 12.21
N ALA A 94 -17.57 -1.18 11.88
CA ALA A 94 -16.49 -0.42 12.52
C ALA A 94 -17.04 0.59 13.53
N ILE A 95 -16.49 0.57 14.73
CA ILE A 95 -16.79 1.53 15.80
C ILE A 95 -15.49 2.29 16.09
N GLN A 96 -15.56 3.64 16.05
CA GLN A 96 -14.46 4.49 16.49
C GLN A 96 -14.46 4.52 18.02
N ASP A 97 -13.37 4.11 18.65
CA ASP A 97 -13.22 4.06 20.10
C ASP A 97 -11.95 4.86 20.50
N GLY A 98 -12.15 6.10 20.87
CA GLY A 98 -11.05 7.02 21.16
C GLY A 98 -10.08 7.15 19.99
N ALA A 99 -8.80 6.80 20.22
CA ALA A 99 -7.76 6.79 19.21
C ALA A 99 -7.69 5.47 18.41
N GLY A 100 -8.55 4.48 18.73
CA GLY A 100 -8.60 3.16 18.11
C GLY A 100 -9.82 2.94 17.22
N ILE A 101 -9.85 1.77 16.57
CA ILE A 101 -10.99 1.29 15.77
C ILE A 101 -11.27 -0.15 16.18
N ARG A 102 -12.55 -0.44 16.49
CA ARG A 102 -13.04 -1.79 16.77
C ARG A 102 -13.83 -2.30 15.57
N LEU A 103 -13.49 -3.48 15.09
CA LEU A 103 -14.13 -4.13 13.95
C LEU A 103 -14.87 -5.38 14.44
N SER A 104 -16.18 -5.50 14.16
CA SER A 104 -16.99 -6.68 14.51
C SER A 104 -16.49 -7.91 13.78
N VAL A 105 -16.12 -8.94 14.55
CA VAL A 105 -15.65 -10.23 14.01
C VAL A 105 -16.78 -10.97 13.32
N GLU A 106 -17.97 -10.94 13.86
CA GLU A 106 -19.15 -11.59 13.29
C GLU A 106 -19.43 -11.05 11.89
N GLN A 107 -19.54 -9.72 11.74
CA GLN A 107 -19.84 -9.09 10.46
C GLN A 107 -18.70 -9.27 9.43
N LEU A 108 -17.45 -9.23 9.88
CA LEU A 108 -16.31 -9.51 9.01
C LEU A 108 -16.27 -10.99 8.57
N GLY A 109 -16.66 -11.91 9.47
CA GLY A 109 -16.68 -13.35 9.17
C GLY A 109 -17.82 -13.78 8.29
N GLN A 110 -18.95 -13.06 8.30
CA GLN A 110 -20.10 -13.27 7.41
C GLN A 110 -19.91 -12.64 6.02
N ALA A 111 -19.02 -11.66 5.92
CA ALA A 111 -18.74 -10.99 4.67
C ALA A 111 -17.78 -11.80 3.79
N ASP A 112 -17.81 -11.51 2.48
CA ASP A 112 -16.79 -12.02 1.56
C ASP A 112 -15.38 -11.62 2.02
N GLU A 113 -14.41 -12.53 1.89
CA GLU A 113 -13.02 -12.32 2.32
C GLU A 113 -12.40 -11.05 1.70
N VAL A 114 -12.72 -10.79 0.43
CA VAL A 114 -12.21 -9.60 -0.28
C VAL A 114 -12.71 -8.32 0.40
N LEU A 115 -13.99 -8.28 0.79
CA LEU A 115 -14.59 -7.13 1.48
C LEU A 115 -14.03 -6.98 2.90
N GLY A 116 -13.92 -8.08 3.64
CA GLY A 116 -13.32 -8.07 4.98
C GLY A 116 -11.89 -7.54 4.99
N LYS A 117 -11.06 -8.00 4.06
CA LYS A 117 -9.69 -7.48 3.88
C LYS A 117 -9.67 -6.00 3.48
N ARG A 118 -10.59 -5.56 2.62
CA ARG A 118 -10.67 -4.15 2.21
C ARG A 118 -11.11 -3.25 3.36
N VAL A 119 -12.00 -3.71 4.24
CA VAL A 119 -12.39 -3.02 5.48
C VAL A 119 -11.20 -2.85 6.41
N ILE A 120 -10.44 -3.92 6.64
CA ILE A 120 -9.23 -3.88 7.47
C ILE A 120 -8.20 -2.91 6.90
N TYR A 121 -7.96 -2.95 5.58
CA TYR A 121 -7.08 -1.99 4.91
C TYR A 121 -7.51 -0.54 5.17
N LYS A 122 -8.82 -0.22 5.01
CA LYS A 122 -9.37 1.12 5.28
C LYS A 122 -9.17 1.54 6.75
N ALA A 123 -9.36 0.62 7.69
CA ALA A 123 -9.11 0.88 9.10
C ALA A 123 -7.63 1.18 9.38
N LEU A 124 -6.72 0.39 8.81
CA LEU A 124 -5.27 0.62 8.93
C LEU A 124 -4.86 1.97 8.32
N VAL A 125 -5.35 2.30 7.12
CA VAL A 125 -5.08 3.60 6.48
C VAL A 125 -5.57 4.76 7.33
N LYS A 126 -6.78 4.65 7.89
CA LYS A 126 -7.37 5.69 8.75
C LYS A 126 -6.53 5.93 10.02
N LEU A 127 -6.08 4.86 10.68
CA LEU A 127 -5.22 4.96 11.87
C LEU A 127 -3.80 5.44 11.55
N ALA A 128 -3.24 5.00 10.42
CA ALA A 128 -1.91 5.42 9.97
C ALA A 128 -1.89 6.88 9.48
N GLY A 129 -3.04 7.41 9.01
CA GLY A 129 -3.14 8.70 8.34
C GLY A 129 -2.56 8.71 6.91
N ARG A 130 -2.15 7.54 6.39
CA ARG A 130 -1.58 7.38 5.04
C ARG A 130 -1.70 5.95 4.57
N ALA A 131 -1.76 5.76 3.23
CA ALA A 131 -1.85 4.45 2.60
C ALA A 131 -0.47 3.83 2.24
N LYS A 132 0.60 4.64 2.24
CA LYS A 132 1.96 4.19 1.89
C LYS A 132 2.41 3.08 2.84
N ASP A 133 3.14 2.09 2.34
CA ASP A 133 3.75 0.98 3.10
C ASP A 133 2.74 0.05 3.84
N ILE A 134 1.44 0.16 3.57
CA ILE A 134 0.44 -0.83 4.00
C ILE A 134 0.29 -1.87 2.89
N TYR A 135 0.94 -3.02 3.07
CA TYR A 135 0.96 -4.11 2.11
C TYR A 135 -0.11 -5.17 2.42
N SER A 136 -0.39 -6.02 1.45
CA SER A 136 -1.36 -7.13 1.59
C SER A 136 -1.06 -8.05 2.77
N VAL A 137 0.22 -8.28 3.09
CA VAL A 137 0.62 -9.09 4.25
C VAL A 137 0.12 -8.49 5.57
N ASN A 138 0.20 -7.17 5.74
CA ASN A 138 -0.27 -6.49 6.95
C ASN A 138 -1.79 -6.65 7.14
N VAL A 139 -2.54 -6.54 6.03
CA VAL A 139 -3.98 -6.73 6.02
C VAL A 139 -4.34 -8.19 6.32
N TYR A 140 -3.63 -9.12 5.70
CA TYR A 140 -3.86 -10.56 5.84
C TYR A 140 -3.60 -11.05 7.28
N ASP A 141 -2.53 -10.56 7.91
CA ASP A 141 -2.21 -10.95 9.28
C ASP A 141 -3.27 -10.46 10.28
N VAL A 142 -3.81 -9.26 10.08
CA VAL A 142 -4.95 -8.77 10.86
C VAL A 142 -6.22 -9.58 10.56
N TYR A 143 -6.49 -9.89 9.28
CA TYR A 143 -7.66 -10.68 8.88
C TYR A 143 -7.69 -12.06 9.52
N LYS A 144 -6.55 -12.73 9.65
CA LYS A 144 -6.45 -14.03 10.33
C LYS A 144 -6.98 -14.02 11.76
N LEU A 145 -6.95 -12.86 12.45
CA LEU A 145 -7.46 -12.74 13.81
C LEU A 145 -8.95 -13.07 13.94
N ILE A 146 -9.72 -13.01 12.86
CA ILE A 146 -11.14 -13.41 12.83
C ILE A 146 -11.31 -14.84 13.33
N ASN A 147 -10.43 -15.74 12.90
CA ASN A 147 -10.49 -17.18 13.18
C ASN A 147 -9.60 -17.60 14.37
N LEU A 148 -8.97 -16.66 15.06
CA LEU A 148 -8.10 -16.96 16.18
C LEU A 148 -8.80 -16.70 17.51
N GLN A 149 -8.27 -17.32 18.58
CA GLN A 149 -8.76 -17.17 19.94
C GLN A 149 -8.58 -15.73 20.46
N THR A 150 -9.47 -15.32 21.38
CA THR A 150 -9.35 -14.06 22.12
C THR A 150 -7.98 -13.91 22.75
N GLY A 151 -7.45 -12.70 22.74
CA GLY A 151 -6.13 -12.35 23.25
C GLY A 151 -4.98 -12.48 22.23
N ARG A 152 -5.21 -13.06 21.04
CA ARG A 152 -4.21 -13.07 19.96
C ARG A 152 -3.95 -11.66 19.45
N LYS A 153 -2.67 -11.38 19.17
CA LYS A 153 -2.17 -10.04 18.81
C LYS A 153 -1.31 -10.12 17.57
N VAL A 154 -1.37 -9.06 16.79
CA VAL A 154 -0.52 -8.83 15.61
C VAL A 154 -0.01 -7.40 15.66
N ASP A 155 1.29 -7.22 15.53
CA ASP A 155 1.88 -5.90 15.32
C ASP A 155 1.88 -5.60 13.81
N SER A 156 1.27 -4.49 13.43
CA SER A 156 1.16 -4.03 12.06
C SER A 156 2.04 -2.80 11.82
N VAL A 157 1.93 -2.21 10.63
CA VAL A 157 2.73 -1.03 10.24
C VAL A 157 2.42 0.19 11.11
N TYR A 158 3.34 1.13 11.17
CA TYR A 158 3.21 2.42 11.86
C TYR A 158 2.91 2.33 13.36
N GLY A 159 3.31 1.22 14.00
CA GLY A 159 3.05 0.97 15.41
C GLY A 159 1.59 0.68 15.72
N ILE A 160 0.80 0.30 14.72
CA ILE A 160 -0.57 -0.17 14.93
C ILE A 160 -0.52 -1.60 15.44
N LYS A 161 -1.24 -1.87 16.52
CA LYS A 161 -1.45 -3.18 17.10
C LYS A 161 -2.87 -3.62 16.87
N ALA A 162 -3.05 -4.84 16.38
CA ALA A 162 -4.35 -5.50 16.28
C ALA A 162 -4.48 -6.56 17.36
N VAL A 163 -5.59 -6.57 18.08
CA VAL A 163 -5.88 -7.52 19.15
C VAL A 163 -7.24 -8.16 18.92
N ARG A 164 -7.35 -9.47 19.02
CA ARG A 164 -8.63 -10.20 19.05
C ARG A 164 -9.24 -10.10 20.45
N GLU A 165 -10.34 -9.35 20.58
CA GLU A 165 -11.08 -9.20 21.83
C GLU A 165 -12.52 -9.67 21.64
N TYR A 166 -12.88 -10.83 22.20
CA TYR A 166 -14.24 -11.41 22.13
C TYR A 166 -14.90 -11.24 20.75
N GLU A 167 -15.79 -10.25 20.61
CA GLU A 167 -16.59 -9.98 19.41
C GLU A 167 -15.90 -9.01 18.45
N TYR A 168 -14.72 -8.47 18.80
CA TYR A 168 -14.05 -7.43 18.05
C TYR A 168 -12.59 -7.74 17.74
N ILE A 169 -12.11 -7.19 16.63
CA ILE A 169 -10.68 -6.93 16.41
C ILE A 169 -10.47 -5.45 16.76
N VAL A 170 -9.63 -5.19 17.74
CA VAL A 170 -9.30 -3.84 18.20
C VAL A 170 -7.99 -3.43 17.56
N LEU A 171 -8.02 -2.30 16.83
CA LEU A 171 -6.86 -1.69 16.19
C LEU A 171 -6.50 -0.42 16.95
N GLU A 172 -5.30 -0.36 17.51
CA GLU A 172 -4.80 0.78 18.27
C GLU A 172 -3.40 1.18 17.82
N ARG A 173 -3.12 2.46 17.85
CA ARG A 173 -1.77 2.95 17.61
C ARG A 173 -1.02 3.03 18.94
N LYS A 174 0.13 2.35 19.05
CA LYS A 174 1.02 2.47 20.21
C LYS A 174 1.40 3.95 20.41
N ASN A 175 1.08 4.51 21.56
CA ASN A 175 1.57 5.83 21.92
C ASN A 175 3.09 5.76 22.09
N ARG A 176 3.82 6.73 21.55
CA ARG A 176 5.29 6.84 21.62
C ARG A 176 5.85 6.90 23.05
N ALA A 177 4.99 7.03 24.06
CA ALA A 177 5.40 7.18 25.47
C ALA A 177 5.82 5.89 26.17
N GLU A 178 5.50 4.69 25.64
CA GLU A 178 5.83 3.42 26.32
C GLU A 178 7.20 2.85 25.95
N ASN A 179 7.90 3.40 24.96
CA ASN A 179 9.20 2.89 24.51
C ASN A 179 10.43 3.45 25.25
N THR A 180 10.26 4.31 26.26
CA THR A 180 11.40 4.88 27.01
C THR A 180 11.78 4.11 28.27
N PHE A 181 11.04 3.09 28.68
CA PHE A 181 11.33 2.35 29.93
C PHE A 181 11.91 0.95 29.77
N SER A 182 11.99 0.37 28.55
CA SER A 182 12.53 -0.99 28.38
C SER A 182 13.98 -1.09 27.91
N ASP A 183 14.61 0.02 27.48
CA ASP A 183 16.00 0.00 26.99
C ASP A 183 17.07 0.36 28.04
N THR A 184 16.68 0.72 29.26
CA THR A 184 17.64 1.07 30.34
C THR A 184 17.97 -0.06 31.27
N ALA A 185 17.34 -1.25 31.16
CA ALA A 185 17.55 -2.38 32.09
C ALA A 185 18.57 -3.43 31.61
N SER A 186 19.19 -3.29 30.44
CA SER A 186 20.13 -4.29 29.90
C SER A 186 21.58 -3.80 29.71
N LYS A 187 21.93 -2.62 30.23
CA LYS A 187 23.32 -2.14 30.30
C LYS A 187 23.75 -1.92 31.74
N GLY A 188 23.97 -2.99 32.43
CA GLY A 188 24.56 -2.96 33.75
C GLY A 188 25.29 -4.26 34.07
N TYR A 189 26.55 -4.15 34.28
CA TYR A 189 27.50 -5.16 34.76
C TYR A 189 28.20 -6.04 33.72
N ARG A 190 29.32 -5.54 33.22
CA ARG A 190 30.54 -6.34 33.06
C ARG A 190 31.61 -5.69 33.93
N ALA A 191 31.95 -6.35 35.03
CA ALA A 191 33.08 -6.04 35.86
C ALA A 191 34.36 -6.45 35.13
N ASP A 192 35.29 -5.53 35.07
CA ASP A 192 36.67 -5.74 34.66
C ASP A 192 37.36 -6.69 35.67
N THR A 193 37.92 -7.76 35.18
CA THR A 193 38.99 -8.50 35.85
C THR A 193 40.13 -8.62 34.86
N GLU A 194 41.12 -7.74 35.02
CA GLU A 194 42.45 -7.94 34.45
C GLU A 194 43.16 -9.10 35.14
N PRO A 195 43.90 -9.92 34.44
CA PRO A 195 44.96 -10.73 35.03
C PRO A 195 46.31 -10.00 34.84
N THR A 196 46.89 -9.67 35.96
CA THR A 196 48.27 -9.19 36.12
C THR A 196 49.30 -10.09 35.46
N ALA A 197 50.21 -9.44 34.73
CA ALA A 197 51.42 -10.02 34.21
C ALA A 197 52.35 -10.55 35.29
N GLY A 198 52.77 -11.81 35.16
CA GLY A 198 53.93 -12.37 35.84
C GLY A 198 55.12 -12.36 34.90
N ALA A 199 56.16 -11.66 35.26
CA ALA A 199 57.46 -11.67 34.63
C ALA A 199 58.20 -12.99 34.98
N GLY A 200 59.07 -13.45 34.09
CA GLY A 200 60.05 -14.44 34.45
C GLY A 200 60.76 -15.10 33.25
N LEU A 201 61.97 -14.61 32.97
CA LEU A 201 63.12 -15.20 32.25
C LEU A 201 63.03 -15.33 30.73
#